data_2bb789bd66d2466a591c59861fd9f37a
#
_entry.id   2bb789bd66d2466a591c59861fd9f37a
#
_cell.length_a   1.000
_cell.length_b   1.000
_cell.length_c   1.000
_cell.angle_alpha   90.00
_cell.angle_beta   90.00
_cell.angle_gamma   90.00
#
_symmetry.space_group_name_H-M   'P 1'
#
loop_
_entity.id
_entity.type
_entity.pdbx_description
1 polymer ?
#
loop_
_entity_poly.entity_id
_entity_poly.type
_entity_poly.pdbx_seq_one_letter_code
_entity_poly.pdbx_strand_id
1 'polypeptide(L)'
;MKQYIAFGLILSAQLVFAQTKPVRIVFDITSKDTLTHQATLRHVKGMAAAYPDAMLEVVIYGTAWPMVVNAHSAAGKDVLALAGNEKVAFKVCGITLQRHKVERSQLISGVEVVPDAIIEIVTKQGEGWGYIKESHN
;
A
#
# COMPACT_ATOMS: atom_id res chain seq x y z
N MET A 1 71.46 0.37 19.21
CA MET A 1 70.44 -0.38 18.44
C MET A 1 69.11 0.29 18.63
N LYS A 2 68.62 0.98 17.60
CA LYS A 2 67.29 1.64 17.64
C LYS A 2 66.27 0.75 16.97
N GLN A 3 65.34 0.19 17.73
CA GLN A 3 64.22 -0.57 17.21
C GLN A 3 63.12 0.44 16.79
N TYR A 4 62.82 0.48 15.50
CA TYR A 4 61.67 1.21 14.95
C TYR A 4 60.48 0.27 14.95
N ILE A 5 59.52 0.50 15.84
CA ILE A 5 58.22 -0.17 15.84
C ILE A 5 57.35 0.55 14.80
N ALA A 6 57.14 -0.08 13.66
CA ALA A 6 56.21 0.38 12.65
C ALA A 6 54.77 0.07 13.10
N PHE A 7 54.02 1.08 13.50
CA PHE A 7 52.59 0.98 13.80
C PHE A 7 51.81 0.97 12.46
N GLY A 8 51.45 -0.21 12.01
CA GLY A 8 50.61 -0.38 10.82
C GLY A 8 49.17 0.05 11.15
N LEU A 9 48.72 1.17 10.58
CA LEU A 9 47.36 1.63 10.65
C LEU A 9 46.50 0.81 9.67
N ILE A 10 45.79 -0.21 10.18
CA ILE A 10 44.83 -0.97 9.40
C ILE A 10 43.56 -0.11 9.30
N LEU A 11 43.39 0.57 8.14
CA LEU A 11 42.18 1.30 7.78
C LEU A 11 41.14 0.29 7.32
N SER A 12 40.30 -0.20 8.24
CA SER A 12 39.17 -1.04 7.89
C SER A 12 38.10 -0.16 7.23
N ALA A 13 38.04 -0.21 5.90
CA ALA A 13 36.93 0.38 5.15
C ALA A 13 35.62 -0.38 5.46
N GLN A 14 34.81 0.16 6.33
CA GLN A 14 33.46 -0.34 6.55
C GLN A 14 32.62 0.05 5.33
N LEU A 15 32.33 -0.92 4.46
CA LEU A 15 31.32 -0.79 3.42
C LEU A 15 29.96 -0.67 4.11
N VAL A 16 29.51 0.57 4.32
CA VAL A 16 28.15 0.85 4.73
C VAL A 16 27.26 0.55 3.52
N PHE A 17 26.72 -0.65 3.44
CA PHE A 17 25.59 -0.92 2.55
C PHE A 17 24.42 -0.07 3.08
N ALA A 18 24.16 1.04 2.42
CA ALA A 18 22.93 1.78 2.63
C ALA A 18 21.78 0.86 2.21
N GLN A 19 21.15 0.19 3.17
CA GLN A 19 19.92 -0.54 2.94
C GLN A 19 18.87 0.51 2.57
N THR A 20 18.56 0.59 1.28
CA THR A 20 17.44 1.39 0.81
C THR A 20 16.18 0.83 1.45
N LYS A 21 15.51 1.65 2.27
CA LYS A 21 14.23 1.23 2.87
C LYS A 21 13.27 0.81 1.76
N PRO A 22 12.52 -0.29 1.93
CA PRO A 22 11.55 -0.71 0.92
C PRO A 22 10.55 0.42 0.65
N VAL A 23 10.15 0.57 -0.60
CA VAL A 23 9.11 1.51 -1.01
C VAL A 23 7.82 1.16 -0.27
N ARG A 24 7.17 2.14 0.34
CA ARG A 24 5.88 1.99 1.02
C ARG A 24 4.94 3.08 0.53
N ILE A 25 3.81 2.69 -0.02
CA ILE A 25 2.86 3.64 -0.62
C ILE A 25 1.46 3.35 -0.11
N VAL A 26 0.77 4.40 0.33
CA VAL A 26 -0.67 4.41 0.57
C VAL A 26 -1.37 5.11 -0.58
N PHE A 27 -2.27 4.39 -1.25
CA PHE A 27 -3.14 4.90 -2.31
C PHE A 27 -4.49 5.27 -1.71
N ASP A 28 -4.90 6.51 -1.91
CA ASP A 28 -6.16 7.05 -1.42
C ASP A 28 -7.18 7.10 -2.56
N ILE A 29 -8.30 6.39 -2.43
CA ILE A 29 -9.35 6.35 -3.44
C ILE A 29 -10.72 6.64 -2.84
N THR A 30 -11.42 7.62 -3.42
CA THR A 30 -12.77 8.05 -3.01
C THR A 30 -13.79 8.08 -4.14
N SER A 31 -13.35 7.94 -5.39
CA SER A 31 -14.19 8.04 -6.58
C SER A 31 -15.02 6.78 -6.80
N LYS A 32 -16.29 6.94 -7.21
CA LYS A 32 -17.14 5.86 -7.71
C LYS A 32 -16.83 5.43 -9.15
N ASP A 33 -16.01 6.21 -9.84
CA ASP A 33 -15.68 5.96 -11.24
C ASP A 33 -14.88 4.68 -11.41
N THR A 34 -15.40 3.77 -12.22
CA THR A 34 -14.76 2.47 -12.49
C THR A 34 -13.45 2.59 -13.24
N LEU A 35 -13.24 3.64 -14.03
CA LEU A 35 -11.95 3.90 -14.69
C LEU A 35 -10.89 4.28 -13.65
N THR A 36 -11.27 5.03 -12.61
CA THR A 36 -10.38 5.30 -11.47
C THR A 36 -10.03 4.02 -10.73
N HIS A 37 -11.01 3.11 -10.48
CA HIS A 37 -10.75 1.81 -9.87
C HIS A 37 -9.75 0.98 -10.68
N GLN A 38 -9.96 0.90 -12.00
CA GLN A 38 -9.07 0.16 -12.89
C GLN A 38 -7.67 0.79 -12.97
N ALA A 39 -7.58 2.13 -13.00
CA ALA A 39 -6.29 2.83 -12.98
C ALA A 39 -5.51 2.53 -11.70
N THR A 40 -6.16 2.62 -10.54
CA THR A 40 -5.57 2.26 -9.24
C THR A 40 -4.99 0.85 -9.26
N LEU A 41 -5.76 -0.13 -9.74
CA LEU A 41 -5.30 -1.53 -9.81
C LEU A 41 -4.13 -1.72 -10.77
N ARG A 42 -4.10 -0.99 -11.90
CA ARG A 42 -2.93 -1.02 -12.80
C ARG A 42 -1.68 -0.45 -12.10
N HIS A 43 -1.81 0.65 -11.35
CA HIS A 43 -0.70 1.23 -10.60
C HIS A 43 -0.19 0.26 -9.54
N VAL A 44 -1.07 -0.30 -8.72
CA VAL A 44 -0.71 -1.27 -7.68
C VAL A 44 -0.04 -2.51 -8.27
N LYS A 45 -0.62 -3.09 -9.33
CA LYS A 45 -0.07 -4.24 -10.04
C LYS A 45 1.31 -3.94 -10.64
N GLY A 46 1.46 -2.79 -11.28
CA GLY A 46 2.73 -2.36 -11.87
C GLY A 46 3.81 -2.16 -10.80
N MET A 47 3.47 -1.51 -9.69
CA MET A 47 4.39 -1.32 -8.57
C MET A 47 4.78 -2.64 -7.91
N ALA A 48 3.83 -3.54 -7.65
CA ALA A 48 4.11 -4.86 -7.08
C ALA A 48 5.03 -5.71 -7.97
N ALA A 49 4.89 -5.59 -9.30
CA ALA A 49 5.73 -6.30 -10.25
C ALA A 49 7.14 -5.70 -10.36
N ALA A 50 7.24 -4.35 -10.42
CA ALA A 50 8.51 -3.66 -10.59
C ALA A 50 9.34 -3.60 -9.30
N TYR A 51 8.70 -3.60 -8.14
CA TYR A 51 9.30 -3.49 -6.82
C TYR A 51 8.76 -4.59 -5.89
N PRO A 52 9.27 -5.83 -5.98
CA PRO A 52 8.72 -6.97 -5.23
C PRO A 52 8.73 -6.81 -3.71
N ASP A 53 9.60 -5.95 -3.19
CA ASP A 53 9.69 -5.65 -1.75
C ASP A 53 8.82 -4.45 -1.33
N ALA A 54 8.16 -3.78 -2.27
CA ALA A 54 7.30 -2.66 -1.96
C ALA A 54 6.08 -3.11 -1.14
N MET A 55 5.72 -2.31 -0.14
CA MET A 55 4.49 -2.47 0.61
C MET A 55 3.45 -1.46 0.09
N LEU A 56 2.33 -1.96 -0.38
CA LEU A 56 1.31 -1.17 -1.04
C LEU A 56 -0.01 -1.32 -0.29
N GLU A 57 -0.64 -0.22 0.04
CA GLU A 57 -1.94 -0.21 0.70
C GLU A 57 -2.92 0.68 -0.07
N VAL A 58 -4.08 0.15 -0.39
CA VAL A 58 -5.17 0.89 -1.04
C VAL A 58 -6.23 1.17 0.01
N VAL A 59 -6.46 2.44 0.32
CA VAL A 59 -7.47 2.87 1.30
C VAL A 59 -8.70 3.38 0.56
N ILE A 60 -9.81 2.67 0.75
CA ILE A 60 -11.07 2.86 0.02
C ILE A 60 -12.13 3.44 0.95
N TYR A 61 -12.70 4.59 0.58
CA TYR A 61 -13.77 5.22 1.34
C TYR A 61 -14.64 6.15 0.48
N GLY A 62 -15.60 6.82 1.09
CA GLY A 62 -16.51 7.71 0.39
C GLY A 62 -17.33 6.95 -0.66
N THR A 63 -17.31 7.40 -1.90
CA THR A 63 -18.08 6.77 -2.99
C THR A 63 -17.32 5.63 -3.70
N ALA A 64 -16.09 5.33 -3.28
CA ALA A 64 -15.29 4.25 -3.88
C ALA A 64 -15.63 2.84 -3.35
N TRP A 65 -16.44 2.71 -2.31
CA TRP A 65 -16.77 1.43 -1.66
C TRP A 65 -17.19 0.30 -2.62
N PRO A 66 -17.88 0.56 -3.77
CA PRO A 66 -18.25 -0.52 -4.69
C PRO A 66 -17.06 -1.29 -5.25
N MET A 67 -15.87 -0.68 -5.29
CA MET A 67 -14.64 -1.32 -5.77
C MET A 67 -14.35 -2.65 -5.07
N VAL A 68 -14.70 -2.78 -3.79
CA VAL A 68 -14.35 -3.92 -2.95
C VAL A 68 -15.53 -4.80 -2.51
N VAL A 69 -16.72 -4.56 -3.08
CA VAL A 69 -17.92 -5.35 -2.78
C VAL A 69 -18.23 -6.31 -3.92
N ASN A 70 -18.36 -7.62 -3.64
CA ASN A 70 -18.52 -8.68 -4.64
C ASN A 70 -19.61 -8.39 -5.68
N ALA A 71 -20.79 -7.93 -5.25
CA ALA A 71 -21.94 -7.69 -6.12
C ALA A 71 -21.81 -6.42 -6.99
N HIS A 72 -20.87 -5.52 -6.67
CA HIS A 72 -20.79 -4.18 -7.25
C HIS A 72 -19.47 -3.89 -7.97
N SER A 73 -18.43 -4.66 -7.72
CA SER A 73 -17.10 -4.38 -8.26
C SER A 73 -16.97 -4.77 -9.73
N ALA A 74 -16.70 -3.79 -10.58
CA ALA A 74 -16.29 -4.02 -11.97
C ALA A 74 -14.86 -4.59 -12.09
N ALA A 75 -14.08 -4.51 -11.01
CA ALA A 75 -12.67 -4.91 -10.95
C ALA A 75 -12.41 -6.00 -9.90
N GLY A 76 -13.45 -6.71 -9.46
CA GLY A 76 -13.38 -7.65 -8.34
C GLY A 76 -12.36 -8.78 -8.52
N LYS A 77 -12.16 -9.27 -9.74
CA LYS A 77 -11.15 -10.30 -10.03
C LYS A 77 -9.73 -9.80 -9.79
N ASP A 78 -9.45 -8.57 -10.18
CA ASP A 78 -8.12 -7.96 -9.98
C ASP A 78 -7.86 -7.65 -8.50
N VAL A 79 -8.88 -7.16 -7.78
CA VAL A 79 -8.80 -6.96 -6.32
C VAL A 79 -8.50 -8.28 -5.63
N LEU A 80 -9.26 -9.34 -5.95
CA LEU A 80 -9.06 -10.67 -5.36
C LEU A 80 -7.65 -11.22 -5.63
N ALA A 81 -7.16 -11.09 -6.86
CA ALA A 81 -5.83 -11.54 -7.24
C ALA A 81 -4.72 -10.77 -6.51
N LEU A 82 -4.83 -9.44 -6.41
CA LEU A 82 -3.86 -8.60 -5.73
C LEU A 82 -3.90 -8.76 -4.20
N ALA A 83 -5.08 -8.97 -3.61
CA ALA A 83 -5.24 -9.22 -2.19
C ALA A 83 -4.58 -10.53 -1.72
N GLY A 84 -4.26 -11.45 -2.63
CA GLY A 84 -3.46 -12.64 -2.35
C GLY A 84 -1.96 -12.37 -2.19
N ASN A 85 -1.47 -11.18 -2.53
CA ASN A 85 -0.08 -10.78 -2.33
C ASN A 85 0.10 -10.21 -0.92
N GLU A 86 0.94 -10.81 -0.09
CA GLU A 86 1.22 -10.40 1.29
C GLU A 86 1.69 -8.94 1.44
N LYS A 87 2.21 -8.34 0.36
CA LYS A 87 2.71 -6.97 0.32
C LYS A 87 1.68 -5.96 -0.19
N VAL A 88 0.48 -6.42 -0.54
CA VAL A 88 -0.62 -5.59 -1.03
C VAL A 88 -1.82 -5.71 -0.11
N ALA A 89 -2.25 -4.60 0.48
CA ALA A 89 -3.42 -4.55 1.34
C ALA A 89 -4.52 -3.67 0.73
N PHE A 90 -5.76 -4.14 0.79
CA PHE A 90 -6.96 -3.35 0.52
C PHE A 90 -7.69 -3.08 1.82
N LYS A 91 -7.83 -1.82 2.18
CA LYS A 91 -8.44 -1.35 3.44
C LYS A 91 -9.68 -0.53 3.12
N VAL A 92 -10.83 -0.96 3.58
CA VAL A 92 -12.08 -0.20 3.41
C VAL A 92 -12.54 0.41 4.72
N CYS A 93 -13.04 1.64 4.65
CA CYS A 93 -13.50 2.40 5.81
C CYS A 93 -14.78 1.81 6.41
N GLY A 94 -14.74 1.47 7.70
CA GLY A 94 -15.90 0.96 8.44
C GLY A 94 -17.05 1.97 8.51
N ILE A 95 -16.75 3.26 8.65
CA ILE A 95 -17.74 4.34 8.64
C ILE A 95 -18.46 4.38 7.27
N THR A 96 -17.71 4.21 6.17
CA THR A 96 -18.29 4.15 4.82
C THR A 96 -19.21 2.94 4.67
N LEU A 97 -18.77 1.75 5.11
CA LEU A 97 -19.60 0.54 5.05
C LEU A 97 -20.89 0.71 5.82
N GLN A 98 -20.82 1.24 7.05
CA GLN A 98 -21.99 1.49 7.88
C GLN A 98 -22.98 2.44 7.20
N ARG A 99 -22.49 3.54 6.63
CA ARG A 99 -23.31 4.53 5.92
C ARG A 99 -24.04 3.93 4.72
N HIS A 100 -23.40 3.02 4.01
CA HIS A 100 -23.96 2.36 2.83
C HIS A 100 -24.62 1.00 3.15
N LYS A 101 -24.71 0.62 4.43
CA LYS A 101 -25.34 -0.63 4.89
C LYS A 101 -24.71 -1.88 4.23
N VAL A 102 -23.39 -1.85 4.06
CA VAL A 102 -22.62 -2.95 3.52
C VAL A 102 -22.08 -3.81 4.66
N GLU A 103 -22.39 -5.12 4.62
CA GLU A 103 -21.90 -6.09 5.57
C GLU A 103 -20.50 -6.60 5.20
N ARG A 104 -19.69 -6.97 6.18
CA ARG A 104 -18.35 -7.53 5.96
C ARG A 104 -18.36 -8.76 5.04
N SER A 105 -19.40 -9.59 5.14
CA SER A 105 -19.59 -10.77 4.31
C SER A 105 -19.76 -10.49 2.81
N GLN A 106 -20.09 -9.26 2.46
CA GLN A 106 -20.24 -8.82 1.06
C GLN A 106 -18.92 -8.37 0.44
N LEU A 107 -17.86 -8.23 1.22
CA LEU A 107 -16.55 -7.80 0.74
C LEU A 107 -15.85 -8.91 -0.04
N ILE A 108 -15.03 -8.51 -1.00
CA ILE A 108 -14.11 -9.41 -1.71
C ILE A 108 -13.13 -10.00 -0.70
N SER A 109 -12.85 -11.29 -0.83
CA SER A 109 -11.92 -11.99 0.06
C SER A 109 -10.55 -11.30 0.09
N GLY A 110 -10.00 -11.14 1.29
CA GLY A 110 -8.72 -10.47 1.52
C GLY A 110 -8.83 -8.95 1.72
N VAL A 111 -10.01 -8.35 1.53
CA VAL A 111 -10.25 -6.94 1.88
C VAL A 111 -10.44 -6.82 3.38
N GLU A 112 -9.71 -5.91 4.01
CA GLU A 112 -9.77 -5.63 5.43
C GLU A 112 -10.58 -4.36 5.72
N VAL A 113 -11.20 -4.31 6.90
CA VAL A 113 -11.95 -3.13 7.35
C VAL A 113 -11.13 -2.37 8.38
N VAL A 114 -10.90 -1.08 8.13
CA VAL A 114 -10.33 -0.16 9.12
C VAL A 114 -11.44 0.70 9.73
N PRO A 115 -11.33 1.09 11.00
CA PRO A 115 -12.35 1.91 11.65
C PRO A 115 -12.61 3.22 10.91
N ASP A 116 -11.56 3.90 10.50
CA ASP A 116 -11.60 5.20 9.82
C ASP A 116 -10.47 5.31 8.79
N ALA A 117 -10.83 5.51 7.52
CA ALA A 117 -9.87 5.61 6.41
C ALA A 117 -8.94 6.82 6.52
N ILE A 118 -9.44 7.94 7.03
CA ILE A 118 -8.63 9.17 7.17
C ILE A 118 -7.55 8.95 8.21
N ILE A 119 -7.90 8.34 9.34
CA ILE A 119 -6.93 8.01 10.39
C ILE A 119 -5.92 6.97 9.89
N GLU A 120 -6.35 5.98 9.12
CA GLU A 120 -5.43 5.01 8.48
C GLU A 120 -4.39 5.71 7.61
N ILE A 121 -4.84 6.60 6.71
CA ILE A 121 -3.94 7.36 5.83
C ILE A 121 -2.97 8.23 6.63
N VAL A 122 -3.46 8.98 7.62
CA VAL A 122 -2.62 9.84 8.46
C VAL A 122 -1.59 9.02 9.23
N THR A 123 -1.99 7.86 9.76
CA THR A 123 -1.09 6.95 10.46
C THR A 123 0.02 6.44 9.53
N LYS A 124 -0.32 6.00 8.33
CA LYS A 124 0.66 5.55 7.33
C LYS A 124 1.64 6.66 6.95
N GLN A 125 1.15 7.88 6.73
CA GLN A 125 2.02 9.02 6.47
C GLN A 125 2.95 9.32 7.65
N GLY A 126 2.45 9.23 8.89
CA GLY A 126 3.26 9.36 10.10
C GLY A 126 4.35 8.29 10.22
N GLU A 127 4.10 7.10 9.69
CA GLU A 127 5.08 6.00 9.60
C GLU A 127 6.07 6.15 8.43
N GLY A 128 5.96 7.23 7.64
CA GLY A 128 6.84 7.53 6.52
C GLY A 128 6.46 6.85 5.20
N TRP A 129 5.19 6.47 5.02
CA TRP A 129 4.68 5.99 3.73
C TRP A 129 4.51 7.14 2.76
N GLY A 130 4.82 6.90 1.48
CA GLY A 130 4.43 7.81 0.41
C GLY A 130 2.91 7.81 0.23
N TYR A 131 2.35 8.95 -0.18
CA TYR A 131 0.91 9.12 -0.40
C TYR A 131 0.61 9.40 -1.86
N ILE A 132 -0.38 8.71 -2.41
CA ILE A 132 -0.89 8.94 -3.76
C ILE A 132 -2.42 9.05 -3.70
N LYS A 133 -2.96 10.19 -4.15
CA LYS A 133 -4.38 10.33 -4.43
C LYS A 133 -4.69 9.76 -5.80
N GLU A 134 -5.56 8.76 -5.85
CA GLU A 134 -5.99 8.16 -7.11
C GLU A 134 -7.15 8.94 -7.73
N SER A 135 -6.97 9.33 -8.98
CA SER A 135 -7.99 9.97 -9.81
C SER A 135 -7.78 9.58 -11.27
N HIS A 136 -8.84 9.63 -12.05
CA HIS A 136 -8.82 9.47 -13.51
C HIS A 136 -9.40 10.73 -14.14
N ASN A 137 -8.69 11.31 -15.10
CA ASN A 137 -9.12 12.47 -15.89
C ASN A 137 -9.63 11.99 -17.25
#